data_b932aa665a0b85ef60cca0fca9ae3489
#
_entry.id   b932aa665a0b85ef60cca0fca9ae3489
#
_cell.length_a   1.000
_cell.length_b   1.000
_cell.length_c   1.000
_cell.angle_alpha   90.00
_cell.angle_beta   90.00
_cell.angle_gamma   90.00
#
_symmetry.space_group_name_H-M   'P 1'
#
loop_
_entity.id
_entity.type
_entity.pdbx_description
1 polymer ?
#
loop_
_entity_poly.entity_id
_entity_poly.type
_entity_poly.pdbx_seq_one_letter_code
_entity_poly.pdbx_strand_id
1 'polypeptide(L)'
;MNLRALLLIFLWGGCLSFFAQERDTTYIQPYPQEIWLRAYTPTKMLILTQGKEVYSPNSPFSLGVGIGLRKILGLNVLYAQNLFRLKNETNLKTRSIDIQAHKYSKRILIDAYYQDYTGFYIDRGKGNYTLFPTLSTQQIGVESTYVWRADKFSARAAFEQSERQVKSAGSLLFFYWHRIEPDDKTENVSSEAFENFQIGFHVGYGYSWVAGKHWLLTGAFIGGLNFGNQMDILQQLNIKVYPTSVTRFSFVYLKDDWTVALSGIFNNKSVYPTDSKPIRLISPSIQLSFTKHFYLKKKNFLTRLPSLKVRSTPQQNG
;
A
#
# COMPACT_ATOMS: atom_id res chain seq x y z
N MET A 1 -5.85 -1.22 -18.60
CA MET A 1 -7.02 -1.73 -17.83
C MET A 1 -7.79 -0.52 -17.30
N ASN A 2 -9.08 -0.39 -17.62
CA ASN A 2 -9.86 0.79 -17.23
C ASN A 2 -10.07 0.83 -15.70
N LEU A 3 -10.01 2.01 -15.10
CA LEU A 3 -10.29 2.27 -13.67
C LEU A 3 -11.60 1.61 -13.19
N ARG A 4 -12.57 1.47 -14.11
CA ARG A 4 -13.83 0.75 -13.87
C ARG A 4 -13.65 -0.76 -13.60
N ALA A 5 -12.69 -1.41 -14.28
CA ALA A 5 -12.38 -2.83 -14.06
C ALA A 5 -11.71 -3.06 -12.70
N LEU A 6 -10.85 -2.13 -12.27
CA LEU A 6 -10.21 -2.16 -10.95
C LEU A 6 -11.23 -2.02 -9.82
N LEU A 7 -12.20 -1.11 -9.98
CA LEU A 7 -13.31 -0.94 -9.05
C LEU A 7 -14.24 -2.17 -8.98
N LEU A 8 -14.47 -2.84 -10.11
CA LEU A 8 -15.29 -4.06 -10.16
C LEU A 8 -14.59 -5.24 -9.47
N ILE A 9 -13.28 -5.43 -9.67
CA ILE A 9 -12.50 -6.48 -8.97
C ILE A 9 -12.51 -6.21 -7.46
N PHE A 10 -12.40 -4.94 -7.05
CA PHE A 10 -12.45 -4.55 -5.64
C PHE A 10 -13.82 -4.81 -5.00
N LEU A 11 -14.91 -4.64 -5.76
CA LEU A 11 -16.27 -4.91 -5.32
C LEU A 11 -16.57 -6.43 -5.27
N TRP A 12 -16.03 -7.20 -6.22
CA TRP A 12 -16.22 -8.68 -6.27
C TRP A 12 -15.43 -9.41 -5.17
N GLY A 13 -14.27 -8.92 -4.77
CA GLY A 13 -13.53 -9.44 -3.62
C GLY A 13 -14.30 -9.38 -2.29
N GLY A 14 -15.45 -8.71 -2.27
CA GLY A 14 -16.35 -8.62 -1.11
C GLY A 14 -17.11 -9.90 -0.78
N CYS A 15 -17.19 -10.87 -1.69
CA CYS A 15 -17.99 -12.10 -1.50
C CYS A 15 -17.25 -13.25 -0.79
N LEU A 16 -15.95 -13.11 -0.51
CA LEU A 16 -15.21 -14.13 0.24
C LEU A 16 -15.36 -13.92 1.76
N SER A 17 -16.58 -14.06 2.26
CA SER A 17 -16.85 -14.16 3.70
C SER A 17 -16.53 -15.58 4.20
N PHE A 18 -15.32 -16.08 3.94
CA PHE A 18 -14.93 -17.40 4.39
C PHE A 18 -14.33 -17.35 5.79
N PHE A 19 -14.95 -18.11 6.70
CA PHE A 19 -14.55 -18.43 8.06
C PHE A 19 -14.45 -17.22 9.01
N ALA A 20 -15.57 -16.87 9.59
CA ALA A 20 -15.67 -15.98 10.73
C ALA A 20 -15.10 -16.64 11.98
N GLN A 21 -13.78 -16.75 12.08
CA GLN A 21 -13.17 -17.00 13.38
C GLN A 21 -13.47 -15.79 14.27
N GLU A 22 -14.13 -16.02 15.41
CA GLU A 22 -14.32 -14.94 16.38
C GLU A 22 -12.98 -14.34 16.80
N ARG A 23 -12.94 -13.03 16.93
CA ARG A 23 -11.77 -12.35 17.48
C ARG A 23 -11.70 -12.60 18.97
N ASP A 24 -10.54 -12.93 19.45
CA ASP A 24 -10.27 -12.95 20.87
C ASP A 24 -10.19 -11.51 21.40
N THR A 25 -11.27 -11.05 22.03
CA THR A 25 -11.38 -9.70 22.58
C THR A 25 -10.39 -9.42 23.69
N THR A 26 -9.75 -10.47 24.23
CA THR A 26 -8.65 -10.33 25.19
C THR A 26 -7.35 -9.90 24.52
N TYR A 27 -7.21 -10.05 23.20
CA TYR A 27 -6.07 -9.63 22.39
C TYR A 27 -6.35 -8.41 21.54
N ILE A 28 -7.56 -8.28 20.97
CA ILE A 28 -7.89 -7.26 19.99
C ILE A 28 -9.22 -6.60 20.36
N GLN A 29 -9.23 -5.30 20.48
CA GLN A 29 -10.43 -4.52 20.75
C GLN A 29 -10.73 -3.57 19.58
N PRO A 30 -11.95 -3.59 19.00
CA PRO A 30 -12.33 -2.61 18.02
C PRO A 30 -12.56 -1.24 18.68
N TYR A 31 -12.28 -0.16 17.98
CA TYR A 31 -12.76 1.15 18.38
C TYR A 31 -14.29 1.18 18.33
N PRO A 32 -14.98 1.80 19.29
CA PRO A 32 -16.44 1.92 19.24
C PRO A 32 -16.91 2.89 18.13
N GLN A 33 -16.04 3.82 17.72
CA GLN A 33 -16.29 4.78 16.66
C GLN A 33 -16.32 4.10 15.29
N GLU A 34 -17.15 4.60 14.36
CA GLU A 34 -17.35 4.02 13.04
C GLU A 34 -16.49 4.61 11.95
N ILE A 35 -16.06 5.87 12.11
CA ILE A 35 -15.25 6.61 11.14
C ILE A 35 -13.90 6.95 11.77
N TRP A 36 -12.86 6.95 10.95
CA TRP A 36 -11.60 7.60 11.29
C TRP A 36 -11.18 8.57 10.17
N LEU A 37 -10.55 9.66 10.58
CA LEU A 37 -9.85 10.60 9.70
C LEU A 37 -8.38 10.61 10.09
N ARG A 38 -7.53 10.66 9.07
CA ARG A 38 -6.09 10.68 9.22
C ARG A 38 -5.47 11.84 8.47
N ALA A 39 -4.56 12.55 9.13
CA ALA A 39 -3.57 13.39 8.48
C ALA A 39 -2.20 12.74 8.61
N TYR A 40 -1.39 12.76 7.56
CA TYR A 40 -0.07 12.15 7.61
C TYR A 40 0.93 12.86 6.69
N THR A 41 2.21 12.78 7.08
CA THR A 41 3.32 13.33 6.32
C THR A 41 4.25 12.20 5.93
N PRO A 42 4.10 11.59 4.76
CA PRO A 42 5.05 10.58 4.33
C PRO A 42 6.29 11.23 3.73
N THR A 43 7.44 10.65 4.05
CA THR A 43 8.60 10.74 3.20
C THR A 43 8.57 9.50 2.31
N LYS A 44 8.13 9.64 1.10
CA LYS A 44 8.08 8.52 0.16
C LYS A 44 9.05 8.79 -0.97
N MET A 45 9.92 7.85 -1.22
CA MET A 45 10.86 7.90 -2.32
C MET A 45 10.66 6.68 -3.19
N LEU A 46 10.70 6.86 -4.50
CA LEU A 46 10.86 5.76 -5.43
C LEU A 46 12.23 5.89 -6.06
N ILE A 47 13.16 5.07 -5.63
CA ILE A 47 14.54 5.07 -6.10
C ILE A 47 14.66 3.99 -7.17
N LEU A 48 15.11 4.40 -8.35
CA LEU A 48 15.44 3.48 -9.43
C LEU A 48 16.96 3.31 -9.46
N THR A 49 17.43 2.06 -9.52
CA THR A 49 18.87 1.79 -9.62
C THR A 49 19.13 0.89 -10.83
N GLN A 50 19.98 1.35 -11.74
CA GLN A 50 20.42 0.59 -12.91
C GLN A 50 21.94 0.58 -12.97
N GLY A 51 22.55 -0.58 -12.73
CA GLY A 51 24.01 -0.69 -12.62
C GLY A 51 24.56 0.12 -11.44
N LYS A 52 25.32 1.19 -11.73
CA LYS A 52 25.84 2.13 -10.72
C LYS A 52 25.03 3.42 -10.60
N GLU A 53 24.07 3.63 -11.49
CA GLU A 53 23.26 4.83 -11.54
C GLU A 53 22.09 4.73 -10.57
N VAL A 54 21.85 5.80 -9.81
CA VAL A 54 20.77 5.92 -8.82
C VAL A 54 19.92 7.12 -9.17
N TYR A 55 18.71 6.88 -9.65
CA TYR A 55 17.75 7.91 -10.00
C TYR A 55 16.83 8.17 -8.80
N SER A 56 16.81 9.40 -8.35
CA SER A 56 16.06 9.81 -7.17
C SER A 56 15.04 10.90 -7.51
N PRO A 57 13.84 10.88 -6.92
CA PRO A 57 12.90 11.97 -7.04
C PRO A 57 13.31 13.14 -6.14
N ASN A 58 13.08 14.37 -6.59
CA ASN A 58 13.33 15.57 -5.79
C ASN A 58 12.06 16.04 -5.04
N SER A 59 11.45 15.14 -4.27
CA SER A 59 10.17 15.35 -3.59
C SER A 59 10.15 14.60 -2.25
N PRO A 60 10.81 15.15 -1.20
CA PRO A 60 10.98 14.38 0.03
C PRO A 60 9.76 14.36 0.94
N PHE A 61 8.96 15.44 0.96
CA PHE A 61 7.87 15.59 1.90
C PHE A 61 6.56 15.83 1.18
N SER A 62 5.57 15.07 1.59
CA SER A 62 4.22 15.12 1.08
C SER A 62 3.23 15.27 2.23
N LEU A 63 2.04 15.80 1.96
CA LEU A 63 0.93 15.76 2.89
C LEU A 63 -0.14 14.82 2.35
N GLY A 64 -0.64 13.97 3.22
CA GLY A 64 -1.69 13.04 2.90
C GLY A 64 -2.85 13.13 3.87
N VAL A 65 -4.02 12.81 3.36
CA VAL A 65 -5.23 12.64 4.14
C VAL A 65 -5.81 11.26 3.91
N GLY A 66 -6.41 10.71 4.94
CA GLY A 66 -7.08 9.42 4.88
C GLY A 66 -8.42 9.46 5.57
N ILE A 67 -9.35 8.68 5.06
CA ILE A 67 -10.65 8.45 5.65
C ILE A 67 -10.96 6.97 5.61
N GLY A 68 -11.60 6.47 6.65
CA GLY A 68 -12.07 5.09 6.65
C GLY A 68 -13.34 4.89 7.43
N LEU A 69 -14.12 3.94 6.92
CA LEU A 69 -15.30 3.41 7.57
C LEU A 69 -14.96 2.04 8.13
N ARG A 70 -15.01 1.87 9.43
CA ARG A 70 -14.56 0.67 10.16
C ARG A 70 -14.98 -0.68 9.54
N LYS A 71 -16.17 -0.74 8.97
CA LYS A 71 -16.74 -1.98 8.44
C LYS A 71 -16.61 -2.13 6.93
N ILE A 72 -16.26 -1.08 6.20
CA ILE A 72 -16.41 -1.06 4.75
C ILE A 72 -15.06 -0.94 4.06
N LEU A 73 -14.38 0.20 4.22
CA LEU A 73 -13.21 0.56 3.41
C LEU A 73 -12.38 1.61 4.13
N GLY A 74 -11.05 1.52 4.03
CA GLY A 74 -10.12 2.61 4.28
C GLY A 74 -9.62 3.16 2.95
N LEU A 75 -9.64 4.46 2.78
CA LEU A 75 -9.08 5.16 1.63
C LEU A 75 -8.06 6.16 2.11
N ASN A 76 -6.82 6.02 1.61
CA ASN A 76 -5.78 7.01 1.78
C ASN A 76 -5.51 7.65 0.43
N VAL A 77 -5.61 8.95 0.36
CA VAL A 77 -5.22 9.72 -0.82
C VAL A 77 -4.03 10.58 -0.43
N LEU A 78 -2.92 10.34 -1.09
CA LEU A 78 -1.73 11.14 -0.97
C LEU A 78 -1.62 12.00 -2.21
N TYR A 79 -1.74 13.30 -2.05
CA TYR A 79 -1.42 14.26 -3.08
C TYR A 79 -0.08 14.92 -2.71
N ALA A 80 0.97 14.54 -3.41
CA ALA A 80 2.28 15.15 -3.24
C ALA A 80 2.43 16.28 -4.26
N GLN A 81 2.10 17.49 -3.87
CA GLN A 81 2.71 18.66 -4.48
C GLN A 81 4.00 18.96 -3.72
N ASN A 82 5.07 19.22 -4.43
CA ASN A 82 6.39 19.56 -3.86
C ASN A 82 6.26 20.74 -2.89
N LEU A 83 5.94 20.45 -1.63
CA LEU A 83 5.93 21.46 -0.57
C LEU A 83 7.35 21.93 -0.28
N PHE A 84 8.32 21.05 -0.42
CA PHE A 84 9.73 21.34 -0.23
C PHE A 84 10.58 20.55 -1.24
N ARG A 85 11.69 21.12 -1.69
CA ARG A 85 12.69 20.44 -2.50
C ARG A 85 13.83 19.97 -1.60
N LEU A 86 14.34 18.75 -1.79
CA LEU A 86 15.55 18.28 -1.10
C LEU A 86 16.77 19.06 -1.57
N LYS A 87 16.84 19.35 -2.86
CA LYS A 87 17.94 20.00 -3.52
C LYS A 87 17.43 21.30 -4.15
N ASN A 88 17.59 22.41 -3.44
CA ASN A 88 17.21 23.73 -3.94
C ASN A 88 18.05 24.19 -5.13
N GLU A 89 19.27 23.63 -5.26
CA GLU A 89 20.22 23.93 -6.33
C GLU A 89 19.76 23.41 -7.69
N THR A 90 18.83 22.44 -7.71
CA THR A 90 18.26 21.94 -8.96
C THR A 90 16.90 22.59 -9.21
N ASN A 91 16.67 23.09 -10.41
CA ASN A 91 15.33 23.57 -10.84
C ASN A 91 14.35 22.39 -11.11
N LEU A 92 14.76 21.16 -10.87
CA LEU A 92 13.94 19.97 -11.08
C LEU A 92 12.82 19.91 -10.04
N LYS A 93 11.58 19.75 -10.54
CA LYS A 93 10.40 19.44 -9.73
C LYS A 93 9.96 18.02 -10.05
N THR A 94 10.00 17.13 -9.06
CA THR A 94 9.31 15.84 -9.20
C THR A 94 7.82 16.05 -8.98
N ARG A 95 7.01 15.55 -9.91
CA ARG A 95 5.56 15.41 -9.75
C ARG A 95 5.29 13.98 -9.31
N SER A 96 4.45 13.80 -8.29
CA SER A 96 4.01 12.47 -7.88
C SER A 96 2.53 12.47 -7.49
N ILE A 97 1.85 11.38 -7.87
CA ILE A 97 0.49 11.06 -7.44
C ILE A 97 0.55 9.67 -6.81
N ASP A 98 -0.02 9.52 -5.62
CA ASP A 98 -0.12 8.24 -4.94
C ASP A 98 -1.52 8.09 -4.35
N ILE A 99 -2.27 7.16 -4.89
CA ILE A 99 -3.61 6.84 -4.42
C ILE A 99 -3.61 5.41 -3.92
N GLN A 100 -4.04 5.20 -2.70
CA GLN A 100 -4.11 3.90 -2.07
C GLN A 100 -5.52 3.66 -1.52
N ALA A 101 -6.08 2.51 -1.87
CA ALA A 101 -7.33 2.02 -1.32
C ALA A 101 -7.08 0.69 -0.62
N HIS A 102 -7.58 0.55 0.61
CA HIS A 102 -7.41 -0.69 1.34
C HIS A 102 -8.72 -1.16 1.97
N LYS A 103 -8.91 -2.46 1.94
CA LYS A 103 -10.02 -3.15 2.58
C LYS A 103 -9.45 -4.22 3.49
N TYR A 104 -9.50 -3.96 4.78
CA TYR A 104 -8.98 -4.87 5.78
C TYR A 104 -10.12 -5.59 6.47
N SER A 105 -10.24 -6.89 6.19
CA SER A 105 -11.10 -7.80 6.93
C SER A 105 -10.37 -8.35 8.16
N LYS A 106 -10.95 -9.34 8.82
CA LYS A 106 -10.28 -9.98 9.96
C LYS A 106 -9.00 -10.70 9.57
N ARG A 107 -9.04 -11.47 8.46
CA ARG A 107 -7.94 -12.34 8.00
C ARG A 107 -7.30 -11.91 6.69
N ILE A 108 -8.04 -11.21 5.87
CA ILE A 108 -7.60 -10.82 4.53
C ILE A 108 -7.49 -9.31 4.48
N LEU A 109 -6.33 -8.84 4.12
CA LEU A 109 -6.04 -7.43 3.85
C LEU A 109 -5.89 -7.31 2.34
N ILE A 110 -6.56 -6.35 1.75
CA ILE A 110 -6.44 -6.03 0.33
C ILE A 110 -6.00 -4.59 0.23
N ASP A 111 -4.88 -4.36 -0.44
CA ASP A 111 -4.33 -3.05 -0.76
C ASP A 111 -4.30 -2.90 -2.27
N ALA A 112 -4.91 -1.84 -2.79
CA ALA A 112 -4.80 -1.43 -4.18
C ALA A 112 -4.11 -0.07 -4.23
N TYR A 113 -3.20 0.13 -5.17
CA TYR A 113 -2.48 1.38 -5.30
C TYR A 113 -2.27 1.78 -6.75
N TYR A 114 -2.25 3.08 -6.95
CA TYR A 114 -1.81 3.76 -8.16
C TYR A 114 -0.75 4.77 -7.78
N GLN A 115 0.40 4.69 -8.42
CA GLN A 115 1.55 5.56 -8.18
C GLN A 115 2.09 6.06 -9.50
N ASP A 116 2.29 7.35 -9.61
CA ASP A 116 2.85 8.01 -10.78
C ASP A 116 3.93 9.00 -10.31
N TYR A 117 5.13 8.86 -10.84
CA TYR A 117 6.26 9.73 -10.54
C TYR A 117 6.87 10.23 -11.84
N THR A 118 7.08 11.53 -11.96
CA THR A 118 7.75 12.17 -13.11
C THR A 118 8.80 13.16 -12.61
N GLY A 119 9.98 13.10 -13.20
CA GLY A 119 11.12 13.95 -12.89
C GLY A 119 12.05 13.34 -11.84
N PHE A 120 13.22 12.91 -12.28
CA PHE A 120 14.27 12.28 -11.47
C PHE A 120 15.59 13.00 -11.66
N TYR A 121 16.53 12.76 -10.76
CA TYR A 121 17.91 13.23 -10.87
C TYR A 121 18.89 12.15 -10.42
N ILE A 122 20.13 12.27 -10.91
CA ILE A 122 21.27 11.52 -10.38
C ILE A 122 22.19 12.51 -9.68
N ASP A 123 22.55 12.22 -8.44
CA ASP A 123 23.56 13.00 -7.69
C ASP A 123 24.96 12.49 -8.07
N ARG A 124 25.74 13.32 -8.73
CA ARG A 124 27.13 13.06 -9.12
C ARG A 124 28.14 13.50 -8.06
N GLY A 125 27.65 14.02 -6.94
CA GLY A 125 28.50 14.59 -5.88
C GLY A 125 28.95 16.03 -6.14
N LYS A 126 29.42 16.68 -5.08
CA LYS A 126 29.92 18.07 -5.11
C LYS A 126 28.95 19.10 -5.71
N GLY A 127 27.65 18.88 -5.57
CA GLY A 127 26.65 19.79 -6.13
C GLY A 127 26.34 19.58 -7.63
N ASN A 128 26.93 18.56 -8.27
CA ASN A 128 26.65 18.23 -9.67
C ASN A 128 25.49 17.25 -9.75
N TYR A 129 24.46 17.61 -10.53
CA TYR A 129 23.27 16.82 -10.73
C TYR A 129 23.01 16.61 -12.21
N THR A 130 22.71 15.36 -12.61
CA THR A 130 22.16 15.07 -13.92
C THR A 130 20.63 14.98 -13.79
N LEU A 131 19.90 15.79 -14.55
CA LEU A 131 18.45 15.93 -14.44
C LEU A 131 17.75 15.15 -15.54
N PHE A 132 16.65 14.46 -15.16
CA PHE A 132 15.78 13.70 -16.05
C PHE A 132 14.34 14.17 -15.84
N PRO A 133 13.94 15.32 -16.38
CA PRO A 133 12.61 15.91 -16.13
C PRO A 133 11.47 15.13 -16.75
N THR A 134 11.72 14.39 -17.83
CA THR A 134 10.73 13.57 -18.55
C THR A 134 10.71 12.12 -18.11
N LEU A 135 11.70 11.66 -17.34
CA LEU A 135 11.71 10.32 -16.81
C LEU A 135 10.50 10.10 -15.91
N SER A 136 9.65 9.15 -16.25
CA SER A 136 8.46 8.84 -15.51
C SER A 136 8.35 7.34 -15.18
N THR A 137 7.67 7.02 -14.12
CA THR A 137 7.32 5.64 -13.76
C THR A 137 5.91 5.59 -13.19
N GLN A 138 5.13 4.67 -13.68
CA GLN A 138 3.77 4.45 -13.23
C GLN A 138 3.63 3.03 -12.68
N GLN A 139 2.96 2.89 -11.56
CA GLN A 139 2.76 1.60 -10.90
C GLN A 139 1.29 1.44 -10.50
N ILE A 140 0.71 0.34 -10.94
CA ILE A 140 -0.63 -0.09 -10.51
C ILE A 140 -0.48 -1.46 -9.89
N GLY A 141 -1.06 -1.69 -8.72
CA GLY A 141 -0.97 -2.99 -8.09
C GLY A 141 -2.11 -3.29 -7.14
N VAL A 142 -2.31 -4.58 -6.93
CA VAL A 142 -3.21 -5.11 -5.90
C VAL A 142 -2.42 -6.12 -5.09
N GLU A 143 -2.46 -5.95 -3.79
CA GLU A 143 -1.82 -6.81 -2.81
C GLU A 143 -2.88 -7.46 -1.93
N SER A 144 -2.76 -8.75 -1.68
CA SER A 144 -3.63 -9.46 -0.74
C SER A 144 -2.78 -10.19 0.28
N THR A 145 -3.03 -9.92 1.57
CA THR A 145 -2.31 -10.56 2.67
C THR A 145 -3.27 -11.41 3.49
N TYR A 146 -2.98 -12.69 3.66
CA TYR A 146 -3.69 -13.55 4.59
C TYR A 146 -2.96 -13.63 5.92
N VAL A 147 -3.65 -13.34 7.01
CA VAL A 147 -3.15 -13.35 8.39
C VAL A 147 -3.56 -14.66 9.05
N TRP A 148 -2.60 -15.53 9.36
CA TRP A 148 -2.88 -16.86 9.91
C TRP A 148 -3.57 -16.81 11.29
N ARG A 149 -2.99 -16.05 12.23
CA ARG A 149 -3.52 -15.88 13.60
C ARG A 149 -4.24 -14.57 13.78
N ALA A 150 -5.22 -14.30 12.94
CA ALA A 150 -6.01 -13.07 12.98
C ALA A 150 -6.95 -12.96 14.20
N ASP A 151 -7.10 -14.01 14.97
CA ASP A 151 -7.73 -14.02 16.29
C ASP A 151 -6.94 -13.23 17.33
N LYS A 152 -5.60 -13.29 17.26
CA LYS A 152 -4.69 -12.69 18.25
C LYS A 152 -3.84 -11.56 17.72
N PHE A 153 -3.48 -11.56 16.45
CA PHE A 153 -2.68 -10.52 15.80
C PHE A 153 -3.56 -9.64 14.90
N SER A 154 -3.56 -8.33 15.14
CA SER A 154 -4.31 -7.37 14.32
C SER A 154 -3.38 -6.53 13.45
N ALA A 155 -3.35 -6.83 12.14
CA ALA A 155 -2.70 -5.97 11.17
C ALA A 155 -3.41 -4.60 11.05
N ARG A 156 -4.70 -4.53 11.36
CA ARG A 156 -5.48 -3.27 11.41
C ARG A 156 -5.03 -2.36 12.54
N ALA A 157 -4.69 -2.92 13.70
CA ALA A 157 -4.11 -2.16 14.80
C ALA A 157 -2.72 -1.65 14.42
N ALA A 158 -1.91 -2.51 13.80
CA ALA A 158 -0.53 -2.24 13.45
C ALA A 158 -0.37 -1.18 12.35
N PHE A 159 -1.10 -1.33 11.23
CA PHE A 159 -0.83 -0.57 10.00
C PHE A 159 -1.94 0.40 9.61
N GLU A 160 -3.16 0.20 10.11
CA GLU A 160 -4.31 1.08 9.84
C GLU A 160 -4.75 1.90 11.06
N GLN A 161 -4.37 1.49 12.28
CA GLN A 161 -4.81 2.09 13.55
C GLN A 161 -6.34 2.16 13.71
N SER A 162 -7.07 1.23 13.07
CA SER A 162 -8.53 1.13 13.13
C SER A 162 -9.04 0.13 14.18
N GLU A 163 -8.12 -0.51 14.91
CA GLU A 163 -8.34 -1.40 16.06
C GLU A 163 -7.25 -1.19 17.10
N ARG A 164 -7.44 -1.79 18.27
CA ARG A 164 -6.45 -1.79 19.35
C ARG A 164 -5.95 -3.21 19.60
N GLN A 165 -4.64 -3.40 19.54
CA GLN A 165 -3.99 -4.60 20.04
C GLN A 165 -3.74 -4.40 21.54
N VAL A 166 -4.30 -5.27 22.39
CA VAL A 166 -4.20 -5.12 23.86
C VAL A 166 -3.27 -6.13 24.52
N LYS A 167 -2.91 -7.20 23.82
CA LYS A 167 -1.87 -8.14 24.21
C LYS A 167 -0.91 -8.39 23.06
N SER A 168 0.36 -8.57 23.36
CA SER A 168 1.38 -8.89 22.36
C SER A 168 1.07 -10.21 21.66
N ALA A 169 1.20 -10.22 20.35
CA ALA A 169 0.97 -11.41 19.51
C ALA A 169 1.68 -11.28 18.16
N GLY A 170 1.88 -12.41 17.51
CA GLY A 170 2.43 -12.48 16.17
C GLY A 170 1.65 -13.43 15.28
N SER A 171 1.88 -13.32 13.98
CA SER A 171 1.26 -14.15 12.96
C SER A 171 2.16 -14.38 11.76
N LEU A 172 2.04 -15.56 11.16
CA LEU A 172 2.48 -15.76 9.79
C LEU A 172 1.58 -14.95 8.85
N LEU A 173 2.21 -14.39 7.82
CA LEU A 173 1.60 -13.57 6.79
C LEU A 173 1.88 -14.24 5.45
N PHE A 174 0.83 -14.53 4.70
CA PHE A 174 0.92 -15.05 3.35
C PHE A 174 0.43 -13.97 2.41
N PHE A 175 1.26 -13.61 1.47
CA PHE A 175 1.06 -12.45 0.66
C PHE A 175 1.02 -12.85 -0.81
N TYR A 176 -0.02 -12.40 -1.50
CA TYR A 176 -0.19 -12.50 -2.94
C TYR A 176 -0.15 -11.11 -3.53
N TRP A 177 0.60 -10.92 -4.59
CA TRP A 177 0.77 -9.64 -5.23
C TRP A 177 0.61 -9.74 -6.73
N HIS A 178 -0.11 -8.80 -7.31
CA HIS A 178 -0.31 -8.65 -8.73
C HIS A 178 0.01 -7.21 -9.11
N ARG A 179 0.89 -7.02 -10.07
CA ARG A 179 1.29 -5.71 -10.55
C ARG A 179 1.17 -5.65 -12.06
N ILE A 180 0.60 -4.57 -12.55
CA ILE A 180 0.63 -4.16 -13.94
C ILE A 180 1.35 -2.82 -13.95
N GLU A 181 2.43 -2.72 -14.68
CA GLU A 181 3.09 -1.45 -15.00
C GLU A 181 2.65 -1.05 -16.40
N PRO A 182 1.82 -0.01 -16.53
CA PRO A 182 1.58 0.58 -17.84
C PRO A 182 2.79 1.44 -18.22
N ASP A 183 3.05 1.45 -19.50
CA ASP A 183 3.91 2.30 -20.34
C ASP A 183 4.81 3.28 -19.56
N ASP A 184 6.05 2.88 -19.32
CA ASP A 184 7.05 3.72 -18.65
C ASP A 184 7.80 4.48 -19.75
N LYS A 185 7.46 5.75 -19.96
CA LYS A 185 8.12 6.63 -20.93
C LYS A 185 9.50 7.04 -20.40
N THR A 186 10.41 6.10 -20.34
CA THR A 186 11.77 6.30 -19.89
C THR A 186 12.72 6.55 -21.06
N GLU A 187 12.74 7.77 -21.57
CA GLU A 187 13.63 8.15 -22.67
C GLU A 187 15.13 7.96 -22.40
N ASN A 188 15.57 7.67 -21.15
CA ASN A 188 16.99 7.64 -20.81
C ASN A 188 17.47 6.47 -19.93
N VAL A 189 16.58 5.65 -19.36
CA VAL A 189 16.97 4.48 -18.54
C VAL A 189 17.03 3.20 -19.37
N SER A 190 16.15 3.07 -20.32
CA SER A 190 16.24 2.24 -21.52
C SER A 190 15.69 3.11 -22.64
N SER A 191 16.22 3.05 -23.84
CA SER A 191 15.77 3.86 -24.97
C SER A 191 14.32 3.60 -25.40
N GLU A 192 13.59 2.75 -24.70
CA GLU A 192 12.20 2.37 -25.00
C GLU A 192 11.39 2.26 -23.71
N ALA A 193 10.13 2.70 -23.77
CA ALA A 193 9.13 2.44 -22.74
C ALA A 193 8.86 0.93 -22.65
N PHE A 194 8.78 0.39 -21.43
CA PHE A 194 8.47 -1.03 -21.26
C PHE A 194 7.37 -1.25 -20.23
N GLU A 195 6.50 -2.17 -20.49
CA GLU A 195 5.48 -2.66 -19.57
C GLU A 195 5.96 -3.96 -18.93
N ASN A 196 5.90 -4.04 -17.62
CA ASN A 196 6.25 -5.25 -16.89
C ASN A 196 5.09 -5.72 -16.02
N PHE A 197 4.73 -6.98 -16.19
CA PHE A 197 3.70 -7.65 -15.43
C PHE A 197 4.31 -8.68 -14.49
N GLN A 198 3.93 -8.65 -13.22
CA GLN A 198 4.45 -9.57 -12.22
C GLN A 198 3.34 -10.10 -11.32
N ILE A 199 3.40 -11.39 -10.99
CA ILE A 199 2.61 -12.05 -9.97
C ILE A 199 3.57 -12.60 -8.91
N GLY A 200 3.30 -12.37 -7.64
CA GLY A 200 4.21 -12.78 -6.56
C GLY A 200 3.54 -13.55 -5.44
N PHE A 201 4.30 -14.48 -4.87
CA PHE A 201 3.92 -15.23 -3.67
C PHE A 201 4.99 -15.02 -2.60
N HIS A 202 4.53 -14.60 -1.42
CA HIS A 202 5.43 -14.23 -0.34
C HIS A 202 4.94 -14.81 0.97
N VAL A 203 5.88 -15.09 1.85
CA VAL A 203 5.61 -15.51 3.21
C VAL A 203 6.43 -14.65 4.17
N GLY A 204 5.87 -14.37 5.31
CA GLY A 204 6.53 -13.56 6.31
C GLY A 204 5.97 -13.76 7.70
N TYR A 205 6.52 -13.01 8.62
CA TYR A 205 6.08 -12.99 10.01
C TYR A 205 5.98 -11.56 10.51
N GLY A 206 4.88 -11.27 11.20
CA GLY A 206 4.68 -10.01 11.89
C GLY A 206 4.46 -10.24 13.37
N TYR A 207 5.00 -9.33 14.19
CA TYR A 207 4.83 -9.34 15.63
C TYR A 207 4.52 -7.95 16.17
N SER A 208 3.54 -7.90 17.07
CA SER A 208 3.14 -6.69 17.78
C SER A 208 3.44 -6.82 19.26
N TRP A 209 4.26 -5.90 19.78
CA TRP A 209 4.53 -5.74 21.22
C TRP A 209 3.64 -4.66 21.77
N VAL A 210 2.86 -5.00 22.77
CA VAL A 210 2.07 -4.06 23.56
C VAL A 210 2.89 -3.66 24.78
N ALA A 211 3.30 -2.41 24.85
CA ALA A 211 4.06 -1.85 25.97
C ALA A 211 3.18 -0.90 26.78
N GLY A 212 2.73 -1.41 27.93
CA GLY A 212 1.78 -0.69 28.79
C GLY A 212 0.41 -0.51 28.13
N LYS A 213 -0.28 0.58 28.48
CA LYS A 213 -1.66 0.84 28.05
C LYS A 213 -1.76 1.58 26.72
N HIS A 214 -0.68 2.25 26.30
CA HIS A 214 -0.73 3.24 25.23
C HIS A 214 0.21 2.97 24.04
N TRP A 215 1.17 2.07 24.18
CA TRP A 215 2.18 1.85 23.15
C TRP A 215 2.01 0.51 22.46
N LEU A 216 2.02 0.57 21.15
CA LEU A 216 2.06 -0.59 20.28
C LEU A 216 3.24 -0.47 19.31
N LEU A 217 4.15 -1.44 19.37
CA LEU A 217 5.28 -1.56 18.45
C LEU A 217 5.04 -2.77 17.59
N THR A 218 5.14 -2.61 16.29
CA THR A 218 4.99 -3.75 15.35
C THR A 218 6.14 -3.78 14.37
N GLY A 219 6.66 -4.98 14.14
CA GLY A 219 7.60 -5.29 13.08
C GLY A 219 7.09 -6.44 12.24
N ALA A 220 7.28 -6.37 10.92
CA ALA A 220 6.97 -7.46 10.01
C ALA A 220 8.03 -7.53 8.90
N PHE A 221 8.42 -8.74 8.57
CA PHE A 221 9.29 -9.04 7.44
C PHE A 221 8.63 -10.09 6.55
N ILE A 222 8.61 -9.82 5.26
CA ILE A 222 7.96 -10.65 4.25
C ILE A 222 8.96 -10.80 3.10
N GLY A 223 9.21 -12.03 2.68
CA GLY A 223 10.07 -12.34 1.55
C GLY A 223 9.39 -13.30 0.58
N GLY A 224 9.77 -13.25 -0.68
CA GLY A 224 9.19 -14.14 -1.67
C GLY A 224 9.73 -13.93 -3.08
N LEU A 225 9.02 -14.49 -4.02
CA LEU A 225 9.35 -14.48 -5.42
C LEU A 225 8.18 -13.95 -6.24
N ASN A 226 8.50 -13.06 -7.18
CA ASN A 226 7.60 -12.65 -8.24
C ASN A 226 7.97 -13.39 -9.52
N PHE A 227 6.98 -13.65 -10.33
CA PHE A 227 7.07 -14.28 -11.64
C PHE A 227 6.44 -13.34 -12.66
N GLY A 228 7.12 -13.12 -13.75
CA GLY A 228 6.60 -12.22 -14.79
C GLY A 228 7.62 -11.86 -15.85
N ASN A 229 7.25 -10.97 -16.72
CA ASN A 229 8.10 -10.34 -17.73
C ASN A 229 7.37 -9.17 -18.38
N GLN A 230 7.98 -8.60 -19.41
CA GLN A 230 7.29 -7.71 -20.36
C GLN A 230 6.12 -8.43 -21.04
N MET A 231 5.04 -7.70 -21.30
CA MET A 231 3.80 -8.31 -21.82
C MET A 231 4.01 -9.08 -23.14
N ASP A 232 4.81 -8.53 -24.05
CA ASP A 232 5.11 -9.13 -25.35
C ASP A 232 5.86 -10.46 -25.21
N ILE A 233 6.73 -10.55 -24.19
CA ILE A 233 7.57 -11.72 -23.92
C ILE A 233 6.79 -12.78 -23.16
N LEU A 234 5.82 -12.40 -22.32
CA LEU A 234 4.93 -13.34 -21.63
C LEU A 234 4.11 -14.17 -22.60
N GLN A 235 3.75 -13.62 -23.78
CA GLN A 235 3.07 -14.36 -24.85
C GLN A 235 3.94 -15.52 -25.39
N GLN A 236 5.25 -15.41 -25.27
CA GLN A 236 6.22 -16.45 -25.63
C GLN A 236 6.56 -17.41 -24.47
N LEU A 237 5.83 -17.35 -23.35
CA LEU A 237 6.05 -18.14 -22.13
C LEU A 237 7.44 -17.96 -21.50
N ASN A 238 8.12 -16.86 -21.79
CA ASN A 238 9.41 -16.53 -21.17
C ASN A 238 9.16 -15.78 -19.85
N ILE A 239 9.11 -16.53 -18.76
CA ILE A 239 8.84 -16.02 -17.41
C ILE A 239 10.16 -15.87 -16.65
N LYS A 240 10.40 -14.67 -16.13
CA LYS A 240 11.53 -14.39 -15.23
C LYS A 240 11.09 -14.45 -13.76
N VAL A 241 12.06 -14.77 -12.89
CA VAL A 241 11.85 -14.84 -11.45
C VAL A 241 12.54 -13.66 -10.78
N TYR A 242 11.79 -12.95 -9.94
CA TYR A 242 12.23 -11.73 -9.27
C TYR A 242 12.15 -11.90 -7.75
N PRO A 243 13.28 -11.99 -7.03
CA PRO A 243 13.25 -11.96 -5.57
C PRO A 243 12.76 -10.61 -5.08
N THR A 244 11.95 -10.62 -4.04
CA THR A 244 11.39 -9.40 -3.46
C THR A 244 11.29 -9.54 -1.95
N SER A 245 11.40 -8.41 -1.25
CA SER A 245 11.21 -8.36 0.18
C SER A 245 10.51 -7.08 0.60
N VAL A 246 9.71 -7.19 1.66
CA VAL A 246 9.00 -6.07 2.27
C VAL A 246 9.25 -6.11 3.77
N THR A 247 9.76 -5.02 4.31
CA THR A 247 9.86 -4.79 5.75
C THR A 247 8.87 -3.71 6.13
N ARG A 248 8.06 -3.96 7.16
CA ARG A 248 7.11 -2.97 7.72
C ARG A 248 7.36 -2.81 9.21
N PHE A 249 7.24 -1.59 9.70
CA PHE A 249 7.27 -1.31 11.13
C PHE A 249 6.27 -0.21 11.49
N SER A 250 5.84 -0.21 12.72
CA SER A 250 5.04 0.89 13.28
C SER A 250 5.28 1.05 14.76
N PHE A 251 5.34 2.32 15.20
CA PHE A 251 5.36 2.74 16.59
C PHE A 251 4.11 3.59 16.79
N VAL A 252 3.17 3.10 17.55
CA VAL A 252 1.86 3.72 17.72
C VAL A 252 1.64 4.09 19.18
N TYR A 253 1.33 5.36 19.40
CA TYR A 253 0.79 5.83 20.65
C TYR A 253 -0.74 5.90 20.54
N LEU A 254 -1.41 5.19 21.43
CA LEU A 254 -2.86 4.98 21.42
C LEU A 254 -3.50 5.70 22.61
N LYS A 255 -4.47 6.53 22.35
CA LYS A 255 -5.33 7.09 23.38
C LYS A 255 -6.79 6.93 22.95
N ASP A 256 -7.73 7.08 23.84
CA ASP A 256 -9.15 6.69 23.73
C ASP A 256 -9.74 6.69 22.30
N ASP A 257 -9.68 7.82 21.62
CA ASP A 257 -10.27 8.03 20.29
C ASP A 257 -9.29 8.63 19.27
N TRP A 258 -7.99 8.70 19.60
CA TRP A 258 -6.97 9.16 18.68
C TRP A 258 -5.64 8.38 18.81
N THR A 259 -4.88 8.40 17.76
CA THR A 259 -3.55 7.78 17.70
C THR A 259 -2.55 8.68 16.99
N VAL A 260 -1.29 8.60 17.43
CA VAL A 260 -0.13 9.08 16.68
C VAL A 260 0.70 7.87 16.31
N ALA A 261 1.10 7.77 15.07
CA ALA A 261 1.93 6.66 14.63
C ALA A 261 3.10 7.14 13.77
N LEU A 262 4.28 6.61 14.08
CA LEU A 262 5.43 6.60 13.17
C LEU A 262 5.48 5.22 12.54
N SER A 263 5.34 5.14 11.23
CA SER A 263 5.36 3.87 10.50
C SER A 263 6.26 3.94 9.28
N GLY A 264 6.75 2.79 8.87
CA GLY A 264 7.60 2.69 7.69
C GLY A 264 7.40 1.38 6.95
N ILE A 265 7.67 1.47 5.65
CA ILE A 265 7.70 0.35 4.74
C ILE A 265 8.94 0.47 3.86
N PHE A 266 9.67 -0.61 3.74
CA PHE A 266 10.79 -0.75 2.82
C PHE A 266 10.45 -1.89 1.87
N ASN A 267 10.26 -1.56 0.60
CA ASN A 267 9.92 -2.51 -0.43
C ASN A 267 11.07 -2.54 -1.44
N ASN A 268 11.63 -3.73 -1.66
CA ASN A 268 12.70 -3.97 -2.63
C ASN A 268 12.15 -4.89 -3.71
N LYS A 269 12.09 -4.40 -4.94
CA LYS A 269 11.59 -5.09 -6.12
C LYS A 269 12.63 -5.00 -7.23
N SER A 270 12.66 -6.00 -8.10
CA SER A 270 13.54 -6.00 -9.27
C SER A 270 12.70 -6.09 -10.55
N VAL A 271 13.16 -5.44 -11.59
CA VAL A 271 12.61 -5.52 -12.95
C VAL A 271 13.76 -5.75 -13.91
N TYR A 272 13.58 -6.65 -14.86
CA TYR A 272 14.60 -6.98 -15.87
C TYR A 272 14.06 -6.61 -17.26
N PRO A 273 14.41 -5.46 -17.80
CA PRO A 273 14.18 -5.15 -19.20
C PRO A 273 14.91 -6.15 -20.10
N THR A 274 14.41 -6.40 -21.30
CA THR A 274 14.91 -7.48 -22.17
C THR A 274 16.37 -7.31 -22.56
N ASP A 275 16.77 -6.09 -22.90
CA ASP A 275 18.10 -5.82 -23.49
C ASP A 275 18.97 -4.90 -22.62
N SER A 276 18.58 -4.65 -21.39
CA SER A 276 19.30 -3.73 -20.51
C SER A 276 19.64 -4.35 -19.14
N LYS A 277 20.47 -3.64 -18.39
CA LYS A 277 20.81 -4.04 -17.01
C LYS A 277 19.55 -4.05 -16.14
N PRO A 278 19.45 -4.97 -15.17
CA PRO A 278 18.31 -5.05 -14.28
C PRO A 278 18.11 -3.71 -13.55
N ILE A 279 16.86 -3.28 -13.48
CA ILE A 279 16.44 -2.10 -12.72
C ILE A 279 15.94 -2.59 -11.37
N ARG A 280 16.47 -2.04 -10.30
CA ARG A 280 15.94 -2.23 -8.94
C ARG A 280 15.09 -1.04 -8.57
N LEU A 281 13.88 -1.33 -8.10
CA LEU A 281 12.98 -0.36 -7.54
C LEU A 281 12.99 -0.50 -6.03
N ILE A 282 13.52 0.49 -5.35
CA ILE A 282 13.50 0.56 -3.89
C ILE A 282 12.51 1.64 -3.51
N SER A 283 11.46 1.27 -2.78
CA SER A 283 10.43 2.20 -2.36
C SER A 283 10.39 2.30 -0.83
N PRO A 284 11.30 3.06 -0.21
CA PRO A 284 11.22 3.38 1.20
C PRO A 284 10.15 4.42 1.44
N SER A 285 9.36 4.23 2.49
CA SER A 285 8.41 5.22 2.97
C SER A 285 8.43 5.22 4.49
N ILE A 286 8.58 6.40 5.07
CA ILE A 286 8.42 6.65 6.50
C ILE A 286 7.35 7.71 6.63
N GLN A 287 6.38 7.52 7.51
CA GLN A 287 5.30 8.47 7.73
C GLN A 287 5.02 8.70 9.21
N LEU A 288 4.80 9.96 9.53
CA LEU A 288 4.17 10.34 10.79
C LEU A 288 2.69 10.59 10.52
N SER A 289 1.82 10.00 11.32
CA SER A 289 0.37 10.12 11.13
C SER A 289 -0.34 10.44 12.44
N PHE A 290 -1.40 11.23 12.33
CA PHE A 290 -2.38 11.46 13.37
C PHE A 290 -3.73 10.96 12.88
N THR A 291 -4.36 10.06 13.65
CA THR A 291 -5.67 9.49 13.33
C THR A 291 -6.64 9.79 14.46
N LYS A 292 -7.81 10.34 14.12
CA LYS A 292 -8.91 10.61 15.05
C LYS A 292 -10.12 9.79 14.66
N HIS A 293 -10.76 9.17 15.66
CA HIS A 293 -11.95 8.35 15.50
C HIS A 293 -13.20 9.12 15.91
N PHE A 294 -14.29 8.94 15.17
CA PHE A 294 -15.55 9.66 15.33
C PHE A 294 -16.74 8.72 15.33
N TYR A 295 -17.76 9.08 16.07
CA TYR A 295 -19.08 8.45 15.98
C TYR A 295 -19.87 9.04 14.82
N LEU A 296 -20.53 8.20 14.02
CA LEU A 296 -21.55 8.64 13.09
C LEU A 296 -22.79 9.05 13.89
N LYS A 297 -23.15 10.32 13.85
CA LYS A 297 -24.48 10.75 14.33
C LYS A 297 -25.53 10.05 13.45
N LYS A 298 -26.31 9.14 14.05
CA LYS A 298 -27.29 8.24 13.38
C LYS A 298 -28.45 8.94 12.63
N LYS A 299 -28.38 10.22 12.31
CA LYS A 299 -29.45 10.91 11.56
C LYS A 299 -29.03 11.15 10.11
N ASN A 300 -29.64 10.43 9.19
CA ASN A 300 -29.94 10.73 7.80
C ASN A 300 -28.95 10.42 6.68
N PHE A 301 -27.76 9.92 6.87
CA PHE A 301 -26.87 9.64 5.73
C PHE A 301 -26.98 8.19 5.21
N LEU A 302 -27.00 7.20 6.11
CA LEU A 302 -27.06 5.79 5.70
C LEU A 302 -28.45 5.31 5.28
N THR A 303 -29.51 6.02 5.66
CA THR A 303 -30.89 5.72 5.22
C THR A 303 -31.20 6.21 3.80
N ARG A 304 -30.30 7.00 3.19
CA ARG A 304 -30.41 7.45 1.79
C ARG A 304 -29.68 6.56 0.78
N LEU A 305 -28.91 5.57 1.23
CA LEU A 305 -28.37 4.56 0.32
C LEU A 305 -29.51 3.60 -0.03
N PRO A 306 -29.86 3.44 -1.33
CA PRO A 306 -30.91 2.52 -1.73
C PRO A 306 -30.53 1.13 -1.24
N SER A 307 -31.34 0.56 -0.34
CA SER A 307 -31.22 -0.84 0.03
C SER A 307 -31.43 -1.66 -1.24
N LEU A 308 -30.40 -2.37 -1.68
CA LEU A 308 -30.54 -3.43 -2.68
C LEU A 308 -31.47 -4.50 -2.07
N LYS A 309 -32.77 -4.33 -2.27
CA LYS A 309 -33.75 -5.36 -2.00
C LYS A 309 -33.49 -6.49 -2.98
N VAL A 310 -32.85 -7.55 -2.50
CA VAL A 310 -32.87 -8.84 -3.19
C VAL A 310 -34.34 -9.27 -3.23
N ARG A 311 -34.92 -9.26 -4.43
CA ARG A 311 -36.25 -9.72 -4.69
C ARG A 311 -36.27 -11.24 -4.45
N SER A 312 -36.83 -11.67 -3.34
CA SER A 312 -37.14 -13.07 -3.11
C SER A 312 -38.20 -13.50 -4.14
N THR A 313 -37.85 -14.42 -5.00
CA THR A 313 -38.77 -15.07 -5.91
C THR A 313 -39.83 -15.84 -5.08
N PRO A 314 -41.14 -15.70 -5.35
CA PRO A 314 -42.14 -16.48 -4.65
C PRO A 314 -41.97 -17.95 -5.04
N GLN A 315 -41.90 -18.83 -4.04
CA GLN A 315 -42.11 -20.28 -4.26
C GLN A 315 -43.54 -20.49 -4.77
N GLN A 316 -43.67 -20.99 -5.99
CA GLN A 316 -44.89 -21.58 -6.48
C GLN A 316 -45.05 -22.94 -5.79
N ASN A 317 -46.03 -23.01 -4.90
CA ASN A 317 -46.58 -24.26 -4.45
C ASN A 317 -47.49 -24.80 -5.59
N GLY A 318 -47.17 -25.99 -6.05
CA GLY A 318 -47.94 -26.83 -6.93
C GLY A 318 -47.59 -28.27 -6.63
#